data_f5a7b56f8ee04f7b7ee1c717d71cd849
#
_entry.id   f5a7b56f8ee04f7b7ee1c717d71cd849
#
_cell.length_a   1.000
_cell.length_b   1.000
_cell.length_c   1.000
_cell.angle_alpha   90.00
_cell.angle_beta   90.00
_cell.angle_gamma   90.00
#
_symmetry.space_group_name_H-M   'P 1'
#
loop_
_entity.id
_entity.type
_entity.pdbx_description
1 polymer ?
#
loop_
_entity_poly.entity_id
_entity_poly.type
_entity_poly.pdbx_seq_one_letter_code
_entity_poly.pdbx_strand_id
1 'polypeptide(L)'
;MKISDEISLSARNLLRRKGRTALTLVGVVIGTCMVVLMISLGIAQTKTNEEMLQSWGDLTQVQIYGYGTMVGSDGKPLYLDDAAIASIKQIPHVAAATPYAQAYNLEGTITAGRNDRYTMEIYNLIGIDPTALEPMGFALQSGSWLTNTPASEKAAKLQILVGGSTGYEFQDSRKSPNSPKRYRWQGQTDANGKELPPFVDIDKDKICLLYTSDAADD
;
A
#
# COMPACT_ATOMS: atom_id res chain seq x y z
N MET A 1 20.06 47.45 -45.90
CA MET A 1 20.00 45.98 -46.17
C MET A 1 18.78 45.42 -45.46
N LYS A 2 17.99 44.63 -46.11
CA LYS A 2 16.85 43.99 -45.45
C LYS A 2 17.34 42.78 -44.65
N ILE A 3 16.81 42.52 -43.48
CA ILE A 3 17.17 41.37 -42.61
C ILE A 3 17.10 40.05 -43.36
N SER A 4 16.21 39.94 -44.35
CA SER A 4 16.09 38.79 -45.22
C SER A 4 17.35 38.53 -46.09
N ASP A 5 18.07 39.58 -46.49
CA ASP A 5 19.28 39.46 -47.32
C ASP A 5 20.48 38.96 -46.49
N GLU A 6 20.57 39.39 -45.23
CA GLU A 6 21.59 38.93 -44.27
C GLU A 6 21.41 37.47 -43.92
N ILE A 7 20.15 37.04 -43.66
CA ILE A 7 19.84 35.62 -43.38
C ILE A 7 20.18 34.75 -44.61
N SER A 8 19.84 35.18 -45.83
CA SER A 8 20.09 34.45 -47.05
C SER A 8 21.61 34.32 -47.33
N LEU A 9 22.39 35.39 -47.07
CA LEU A 9 23.83 35.39 -47.24
C LEU A 9 24.53 34.47 -46.23
N SER A 10 24.07 34.50 -44.98
CA SER A 10 24.56 33.61 -43.93
C SER A 10 24.25 32.14 -44.23
N ALA A 11 23.04 31.83 -44.69
CA ALA A 11 22.64 30.48 -45.08
C ALA A 11 23.47 29.93 -46.25
N ARG A 12 23.77 30.78 -47.29
CA ARG A 12 24.63 30.38 -48.38
C ARG A 12 26.08 30.09 -47.93
N ASN A 13 26.61 30.88 -47.00
CA ASN A 13 27.94 30.66 -46.46
C ASN A 13 28.03 29.36 -45.64
N LEU A 14 27.03 29.04 -44.86
CA LEU A 14 26.91 27.78 -44.11
C LEU A 14 26.86 26.57 -45.07
N LEU A 15 26.06 26.66 -46.14
CA LEU A 15 25.93 25.59 -47.16
C LEU A 15 27.17 25.37 -48.02
N ARG A 16 28.05 26.36 -48.11
CA ARG A 16 29.29 26.26 -48.90
C ARG A 16 30.33 25.30 -48.28
N ARG A 17 30.26 25.09 -46.93
CA ARG A 17 31.14 24.16 -46.18
C ARG A 17 30.34 23.13 -45.45
N LYS A 18 29.55 22.33 -46.18
CA LYS A 18 28.57 21.36 -45.66
C LYS A 18 29.11 20.44 -44.57
N GLY A 19 30.32 19.91 -44.70
CA GLY A 19 30.92 18.99 -43.74
C GLY A 19 31.22 19.62 -42.39
N ARG A 20 31.76 20.85 -42.36
CA ARG A 20 32.05 21.54 -41.09
C ARG A 20 30.78 21.97 -40.39
N THR A 21 29.81 22.46 -41.15
CA THR A 21 28.51 22.89 -40.62
C THR A 21 27.73 21.69 -40.07
N ALA A 22 27.73 20.56 -40.76
CA ALA A 22 27.09 19.34 -40.30
C ALA A 22 27.71 18.83 -38.98
N LEU A 23 29.06 18.82 -38.90
CA LEU A 23 29.76 18.36 -37.71
C LEU A 23 29.45 19.23 -36.46
N THR A 24 29.45 20.56 -36.66
CA THR A 24 29.07 21.48 -35.54
C THR A 24 27.64 21.35 -35.15
N LEU A 25 26.72 21.19 -36.10
CA LEU A 25 25.30 20.98 -35.80
C LEU A 25 25.08 19.68 -35.01
N VAL A 26 25.70 18.57 -35.45
CA VAL A 26 25.62 17.29 -34.71
C VAL A 26 26.18 17.44 -33.29
N GLY A 27 27.31 18.14 -33.10
CA GLY A 27 27.85 18.39 -31.77
C GLY A 27 26.90 19.17 -30.86
N VAL A 28 26.25 20.22 -31.38
CA VAL A 28 25.28 21.00 -30.63
C VAL A 28 24.04 20.16 -30.28
N VAL A 29 23.50 19.40 -31.24
CA VAL A 29 22.34 18.52 -31.01
C VAL A 29 22.66 17.47 -29.96
N ILE A 30 23.81 16.80 -30.07
CA ILE A 30 24.20 15.79 -29.07
C ILE A 30 24.36 16.44 -27.67
N GLY A 31 25.02 17.59 -27.60
CA GLY A 31 25.22 18.31 -26.35
C GLY A 31 23.93 18.73 -25.69
N THR A 32 22.98 19.30 -26.45
CA THR A 32 21.68 19.69 -25.93
C THR A 32 20.82 18.47 -25.51
N CYS A 33 20.83 17.41 -26.31
CA CYS A 33 20.15 16.16 -25.94
C CYS A 33 20.69 15.56 -24.64
N MET A 34 22.00 15.55 -24.44
CA MET A 34 22.63 15.05 -23.21
C MET A 34 22.17 15.85 -21.97
N VAL A 35 22.14 17.18 -22.07
CA VAL A 35 21.69 18.04 -20.97
C VAL A 35 20.21 17.77 -20.63
N VAL A 36 19.35 17.70 -21.65
CA VAL A 36 17.92 17.40 -21.44
C VAL A 36 17.73 16.03 -20.81
N LEU A 37 18.45 15.01 -21.27
CA LEU A 37 18.39 13.67 -20.70
C LEU A 37 18.85 13.64 -19.23
N MET A 38 19.95 14.34 -18.89
CA MET A 38 20.41 14.42 -17.50
C MET A 38 19.37 15.06 -16.58
N ILE A 39 18.78 16.18 -17.00
CA ILE A 39 17.73 16.87 -16.21
C ILE A 39 16.51 15.96 -16.07
N SER A 40 16.05 15.35 -17.14
CA SER A 40 14.88 14.45 -17.14
C SER A 40 15.11 13.25 -16.23
N LEU A 41 16.30 12.65 -16.27
CA LEU A 41 16.66 11.53 -15.41
C LEU A 41 16.71 11.95 -13.94
N GLY A 42 17.26 13.14 -13.63
CA GLY A 42 17.27 13.67 -12.26
C GLY A 42 15.87 13.87 -11.70
N ILE A 43 14.97 14.45 -12.48
CA ILE A 43 13.57 14.66 -12.07
C ILE A 43 12.86 13.30 -11.88
N ALA A 44 13.03 12.36 -12.81
CA ALA A 44 12.44 11.03 -12.70
C ALA A 44 12.93 10.30 -11.45
N GLN A 45 14.24 10.36 -11.15
CA GLN A 45 14.81 9.73 -9.97
C GLN A 45 14.26 10.31 -8.66
N THR A 46 14.13 11.64 -8.59
CA THR A 46 13.55 12.29 -7.41
C THR A 46 12.10 11.84 -7.19
N LYS A 47 11.30 11.82 -8.25
CA LYS A 47 9.91 11.39 -8.18
C LYS A 47 9.78 9.92 -7.77
N THR A 48 10.60 9.05 -8.34
CA THR A 48 10.60 7.63 -7.95
C THR A 48 10.99 7.43 -6.49
N ASN A 49 11.95 8.20 -5.97
CA ASN A 49 12.33 8.14 -4.57
C ASN A 49 11.19 8.64 -3.65
N GLU A 50 10.49 9.71 -4.02
CA GLU A 50 9.33 10.21 -3.28
C GLU A 50 8.21 9.17 -3.24
N GLU A 51 7.88 8.55 -4.38
CA GLU A 51 6.88 7.48 -4.49
C GLU A 51 7.29 6.25 -3.67
N MET A 52 8.58 5.89 -3.67
CA MET A 52 9.11 4.80 -2.85
C MET A 52 8.97 5.09 -1.35
N LEU A 53 9.33 6.29 -0.91
CA LEU A 53 9.18 6.69 0.49
C LEU A 53 7.70 6.68 0.92
N GLN A 54 6.80 7.14 0.07
CA GLN A 54 5.35 7.07 0.33
C GLN A 54 4.84 5.62 0.39
N SER A 55 5.44 4.72 -0.38
CA SER A 55 5.06 3.29 -0.37
C SER A 55 5.51 2.55 0.91
N TRP A 56 6.50 3.06 1.62
CA TRP A 56 6.96 2.48 2.89
C TRP A 56 6.02 2.79 4.07
N GLY A 57 4.94 3.53 3.81
CA GLY A 57 3.95 3.92 4.80
C GLY A 57 4.08 5.38 5.23
N ASP A 58 3.22 5.79 6.14
CA ASP A 58 3.24 7.14 6.66
C ASP A 58 4.46 7.35 7.55
N LEU A 59 5.39 8.20 7.13
CA LEU A 59 6.60 8.56 7.87
C LEU A 59 6.32 9.25 9.22
N THR A 60 5.08 9.61 9.47
CA THR A 60 4.62 10.18 10.75
C THR A 60 4.21 9.10 11.75
N GLN A 61 4.12 7.84 11.34
CA GLN A 61 3.76 6.73 12.22
C GLN A 61 4.99 6.20 12.95
N VAL A 62 4.90 6.15 14.27
CA VAL A 62 5.91 5.56 15.14
C VAL A 62 5.35 4.30 15.77
N GLN A 63 6.00 3.17 15.53
CA GLN A 63 5.63 1.90 16.15
C GLN A 63 6.52 1.62 17.35
N ILE A 64 5.90 1.42 18.51
CA ILE A 64 6.59 1.13 19.76
C ILE A 64 6.47 -0.36 20.03
N TYR A 65 7.61 -1.04 20.14
CA TYR A 65 7.67 -2.46 20.45
C TYR A 65 8.09 -2.66 21.90
N GLY A 66 7.35 -3.47 22.63
CA GLY A 66 7.75 -3.92 23.97
C GLY A 66 8.53 -5.23 23.87
N TYR A 67 9.87 -5.14 23.85
CA TYR A 67 10.72 -6.32 23.93
C TYR A 67 11.17 -6.55 25.37
N GLY A 68 10.73 -7.69 25.92
CA GLY A 68 11.15 -8.09 27.27
C GLY A 68 10.59 -7.20 28.39
N THR A 69 11.26 -7.17 29.51
CA THR A 69 10.91 -6.32 30.65
C THR A 69 11.49 -4.92 30.40
N MET A 70 10.68 -4.03 29.84
CA MET A 70 11.03 -2.61 29.82
C MET A 70 10.97 -2.08 31.25
N VAL A 71 12.00 -1.38 31.70
CA VAL A 71 12.09 -0.85 33.04
C VAL A 71 12.12 0.67 32.96
N GLY A 72 11.23 1.32 33.70
CA GLY A 72 11.17 2.77 33.77
C GLY A 72 12.38 3.34 34.53
N SER A 73 12.53 4.65 34.49
CA SER A 73 13.57 5.37 35.25
C SER A 73 13.47 5.19 36.79
N ASP A 74 12.30 4.73 37.25
CA ASP A 74 12.00 4.40 38.65
C ASP A 74 12.28 2.92 39.00
N GLY A 75 12.84 2.15 38.08
CA GLY A 75 13.17 0.73 38.25
C GLY A 75 11.96 -0.23 38.18
N LYS A 76 10.77 0.27 37.86
CA LYS A 76 9.57 -0.57 37.72
C LYS A 76 9.36 -1.07 36.28
N PRO A 77 8.77 -2.27 36.12
CA PRO A 77 8.43 -2.75 34.79
C PRO A 77 7.44 -1.81 34.12
N LEU A 78 7.73 -1.47 32.85
CA LEU A 78 6.84 -0.70 31.98
C LEU A 78 6.06 -1.66 31.10
N TYR A 79 4.75 -1.53 31.11
CA TYR A 79 3.84 -2.27 30.25
C TYR A 79 3.25 -1.33 29.21
N LEU A 80 3.05 -1.83 27.99
CA LEU A 80 2.31 -1.13 26.95
C LEU A 80 0.80 -1.44 27.14
N ASP A 81 0.24 -0.85 28.19
CA ASP A 81 -1.17 -0.97 28.56
C ASP A 81 -1.99 0.27 28.15
N ASP A 82 -3.26 0.29 28.51
CA ASP A 82 -4.16 1.41 28.23
C ASP A 82 -3.69 2.72 28.88
N ALA A 83 -3.01 2.65 30.02
CA ALA A 83 -2.44 3.82 30.68
C ALA A 83 -1.26 4.41 29.89
N ALA A 84 -0.44 3.54 29.30
CA ALA A 84 0.64 3.96 28.41
C ALA A 84 0.08 4.64 27.15
N ILE A 85 -0.96 4.07 26.54
CA ILE A 85 -1.64 4.66 25.37
C ILE A 85 -2.22 6.04 25.72
N ALA A 86 -2.89 6.15 26.87
CA ALA A 86 -3.44 7.42 27.34
C ALA A 86 -2.34 8.48 27.54
N SER A 87 -1.19 8.09 28.07
CA SER A 87 -0.04 8.98 28.25
C SER A 87 0.56 9.43 26.91
N ILE A 88 0.67 8.53 25.94
CA ILE A 88 1.17 8.84 24.58
C ILE A 88 0.23 9.83 23.88
N LYS A 89 -1.09 9.65 24.02
CA LYS A 89 -2.09 10.57 23.45
C LYS A 89 -1.98 12.00 23.98
N GLN A 90 -1.34 12.22 25.14
CA GLN A 90 -1.13 13.54 25.72
C GLN A 90 0.14 14.24 25.23
N ILE A 91 1.01 13.55 24.50
CA ILE A 91 2.24 14.13 23.97
C ILE A 91 1.88 15.15 22.85
N PRO A 92 2.43 16.37 22.89
CA PRO A 92 2.18 17.36 21.84
C PRO A 92 2.53 16.79 20.46
N HIS A 93 1.69 17.10 19.47
CA HIS A 93 1.81 16.65 18.08
C HIS A 93 1.53 15.15 17.82
N VAL A 94 1.07 14.40 18.81
CA VAL A 94 0.52 13.06 18.61
C VAL A 94 -0.96 13.20 18.24
N ALA A 95 -1.30 12.88 17.01
CA ALA A 95 -2.68 12.97 16.50
C ALA A 95 -3.54 11.79 17.01
N ALA A 96 -2.96 10.59 17.07
CA ALA A 96 -3.62 9.39 17.56
C ALA A 96 -2.59 8.38 18.11
N ALA A 97 -3.03 7.54 19.01
CA ALA A 97 -2.29 6.37 19.47
C ALA A 97 -3.27 5.20 19.65
N THR A 98 -2.85 4.03 19.23
CA THR A 98 -3.67 2.82 19.26
C THR A 98 -2.83 1.61 19.63
N PRO A 99 -3.39 0.62 20.35
CA PRO A 99 -2.73 -0.66 20.47
C PRO A 99 -2.61 -1.31 19.09
N TYR A 100 -1.56 -2.06 18.88
CA TYR A 100 -1.36 -2.93 17.73
C TYR A 100 -1.31 -4.36 18.27
N ALA A 101 -2.49 -4.94 18.47
CA ALA A 101 -2.62 -6.29 18.99
C ALA A 101 -2.70 -7.29 17.84
N GLN A 102 -1.61 -8.01 17.62
CA GLN A 102 -1.56 -9.05 16.60
C GLN A 102 -1.97 -10.40 17.21
N ALA A 103 -2.98 -11.03 16.62
CA ALA A 103 -3.44 -12.35 17.03
C ALA A 103 -2.61 -13.42 16.30
N TYR A 104 -1.56 -13.92 16.97
CA TYR A 104 -0.65 -14.93 16.39
C TYR A 104 -1.22 -16.35 16.33
N ASN A 105 -2.19 -16.67 17.18
CA ASN A 105 -2.75 -18.02 17.31
C ASN A 105 -4.20 -18.10 16.81
N LEU A 106 -4.62 -17.15 16.00
CA LEU A 106 -5.94 -17.16 15.42
C LEU A 106 -5.87 -17.82 14.04
N GLU A 107 -6.37 -19.04 13.97
CA GLU A 107 -6.63 -19.71 12.71
C GLU A 107 -8.09 -19.47 12.34
N GLY A 108 -8.31 -18.85 11.22
CA GLY A 108 -9.64 -18.57 10.71
C GLY A 108 -9.68 -18.68 9.20
N THR A 109 -10.78 -19.12 8.67
CA THR A 109 -11.03 -19.15 7.23
C THR A 109 -12.20 -18.25 6.91
N ILE A 110 -12.00 -17.36 5.97
CA ILE A 110 -13.07 -16.56 5.38
C ILE A 110 -13.54 -17.28 4.13
N THR A 111 -14.84 -17.46 4.01
CA THR A 111 -15.45 -18.07 2.83
C THR A 111 -16.35 -17.08 2.12
N ALA A 112 -16.42 -17.22 0.80
CA ALA A 112 -17.24 -16.38 -0.04
C ALA A 112 -17.77 -17.14 -1.28
N GLY A 113 -18.80 -16.57 -1.88
CA GLY A 113 -19.42 -17.10 -3.07
C GLY A 113 -20.38 -18.25 -2.80
N ARG A 114 -20.96 -18.81 -3.87
CA ARG A 114 -21.95 -19.87 -3.76
C ARG A 114 -21.30 -21.18 -3.31
N ASN A 115 -21.82 -21.76 -2.22
CA ASN A 115 -21.32 -22.99 -1.59
C ASN A 115 -19.84 -22.86 -1.17
N ASP A 116 -19.48 -21.75 -0.55
CA ASP A 116 -18.16 -21.49 0.04
C ASP A 116 -17.00 -21.81 -0.91
N ARG A 117 -17.21 -21.48 -2.18
CA ARG A 117 -16.27 -21.82 -3.25
C ARG A 117 -14.93 -21.12 -3.09
N TYR A 118 -14.94 -19.90 -2.64
CA TYR A 118 -13.74 -19.10 -2.48
C TYR A 118 -13.38 -19.05 -1.00
N THR A 119 -12.15 -19.37 -0.70
CA THR A 119 -11.65 -19.45 0.67
C THR A 119 -10.39 -18.61 0.81
N MET A 120 -10.23 -17.95 1.94
CA MET A 120 -9.05 -17.22 2.33
C MET A 120 -8.72 -17.56 3.78
N GLU A 121 -7.47 -17.87 4.05
CA GLU A 121 -6.97 -18.09 5.41
C GLU A 121 -6.56 -16.76 6.03
N ILE A 122 -6.86 -16.57 7.30
CA ILE A 122 -6.48 -15.36 8.03
C ILE A 122 -5.10 -15.60 8.64
N TYR A 123 -4.09 -14.93 8.09
CA TYR A 123 -2.73 -15.00 8.63
C TYR A 123 -2.39 -13.83 9.54
N ASN A 124 -3.04 -12.69 9.36
CA ASN A 124 -2.78 -11.46 10.08
C ASN A 124 -4.09 -10.77 10.48
N LEU A 125 -4.53 -11.01 11.70
CA LEU A 125 -5.59 -10.23 12.31
C LEU A 125 -4.97 -9.27 13.31
N ILE A 126 -5.30 -7.99 13.16
CA ILE A 126 -4.76 -6.92 14.00
C ILE A 126 -5.94 -6.25 14.71
N GLY A 127 -5.85 -6.21 16.03
CA GLY A 127 -6.74 -5.40 16.86
C GLY A 127 -6.21 -3.97 16.91
N ILE A 128 -7.07 -3.03 16.59
CA ILE A 128 -6.77 -1.59 16.57
C ILE A 128 -7.95 -0.81 17.14
N ASP A 129 -7.68 0.34 17.78
CA ASP A 129 -8.72 1.25 18.20
C ASP A 129 -9.36 1.92 16.96
N PRO A 130 -10.66 1.69 16.70
CA PRO A 130 -11.33 2.26 15.54
C PRO A 130 -11.26 3.78 15.45
N THR A 131 -11.20 4.46 16.60
CA THR A 131 -11.15 5.93 16.66
C THR A 131 -9.82 6.51 16.20
N ALA A 132 -8.78 5.69 16.14
CA ALA A 132 -7.45 6.10 15.69
C ALA A 132 -7.25 5.98 14.17
N LEU A 133 -8.10 5.23 13.47
CA LEU A 133 -7.91 4.92 12.05
C LEU A 133 -7.93 6.16 11.16
N GLU A 134 -8.93 7.01 11.32
CA GLU A 134 -9.07 8.22 10.51
C GLU A 134 -7.94 9.24 10.77
N PRO A 135 -7.60 9.56 12.03
CA PRO A 135 -6.43 10.41 12.32
C PRO A 135 -5.10 9.84 11.85
N MET A 136 -4.97 8.52 11.71
CA MET A 136 -3.79 7.84 11.16
C MET A 136 -3.76 7.82 9.63
N GLY A 137 -4.69 8.50 8.95
CA GLY A 137 -4.71 8.63 7.50
C GLY A 137 -5.35 7.47 6.75
N PHE A 138 -6.01 6.53 7.45
CA PHE A 138 -6.78 5.50 6.77
C PHE A 138 -8.03 6.09 6.13
N ALA A 139 -8.26 5.78 4.87
CA ALA A 139 -9.47 6.19 4.14
C ALA A 139 -10.37 4.97 3.90
N LEU A 140 -11.64 5.13 4.24
CA LEU A 140 -12.63 4.11 3.96
C LEU A 140 -13.07 4.19 2.50
N GLN A 141 -12.86 3.12 1.76
CA GLN A 141 -13.27 3.05 0.36
C GLN A 141 -14.76 2.70 0.23
N SER A 142 -15.27 1.84 1.09
CA SER A 142 -16.65 1.36 1.09
C SER A 142 -17.03 0.86 2.47
N GLY A 143 -18.33 0.85 2.80
CA GLY A 143 -18.84 0.37 4.08
C GLY A 143 -18.93 1.45 5.17
N SER A 144 -18.66 1.09 6.41
CA SER A 144 -18.69 1.98 7.57
C SER A 144 -17.51 1.71 8.50
N TRP A 145 -17.08 2.74 9.22
CA TRP A 145 -16.05 2.58 10.25
C TRP A 145 -16.50 1.59 11.33
N LEU A 146 -15.53 0.91 11.91
CA LEU A 146 -15.75 0.05 13.05
C LEU A 146 -16.26 0.87 14.25
N THR A 147 -17.09 0.26 15.06
CA THR A 147 -17.55 0.83 16.34
C THR A 147 -17.01 0.02 17.50
N ASN A 148 -16.62 0.69 18.58
CA ASN A 148 -16.22 0.00 19.79
C ASN A 148 -17.43 -0.74 20.36
N THR A 149 -17.41 -2.06 20.27
CA THR A 149 -18.45 -2.92 20.85
C THR A 149 -17.93 -3.49 22.17
N PRO A 150 -18.63 -3.30 23.28
CA PRO A 150 -18.21 -3.84 24.58
C PRO A 150 -18.10 -5.37 24.53
N ALA A 151 -17.02 -5.91 25.09
CA ALA A 151 -16.75 -7.35 25.15
C ALA A 151 -17.84 -8.18 25.90
N SER A 152 -18.74 -7.51 26.63
CA SER A 152 -19.83 -8.14 27.41
C SER A 152 -21.02 -8.56 26.57
N GLU A 153 -21.15 -8.15 25.32
CA GLU A 153 -22.26 -8.58 24.48
C GLU A 153 -21.90 -9.92 23.80
N LYS A 154 -22.35 -11.02 24.40
CA LYS A 154 -22.20 -12.40 23.91
C LYS A 154 -22.74 -12.67 22.49
N ALA A 155 -23.33 -11.69 21.85
CA ALA A 155 -23.92 -11.80 20.51
C ALA A 155 -23.39 -10.70 19.55
N ALA A 156 -22.36 -9.96 19.94
CA ALA A 156 -21.81 -8.92 19.09
C ALA A 156 -21.21 -9.53 17.82
N LYS A 157 -21.69 -9.10 16.67
CA LYS A 157 -21.08 -9.44 15.39
C LYS A 157 -19.68 -8.83 15.37
N LEU A 158 -18.68 -9.66 15.12
CA LEU A 158 -17.33 -9.18 14.94
C LEU A 158 -17.30 -8.29 13.69
N GLN A 159 -16.92 -7.03 13.88
CA GLN A 159 -16.72 -6.09 12.79
C GLN A 159 -15.25 -6.16 12.36
N ILE A 160 -15.01 -6.30 11.08
CA ILE A 160 -13.66 -6.33 10.52
C ILE A 160 -13.53 -5.28 9.41
N LEU A 161 -12.35 -4.69 9.30
CA LEU A 161 -11.90 -3.93 8.14
C LEU A 161 -10.97 -4.81 7.32
N VAL A 162 -11.18 -4.82 6.03
CA VAL A 162 -10.35 -5.57 5.08
C VAL A 162 -9.67 -4.61 4.11
N GLY A 163 -8.44 -4.91 3.71
CA GLY A 163 -7.74 -4.13 2.72
C GLY A 163 -8.40 -4.20 1.34
N GLY A 164 -8.31 -3.18 0.53
CA GLY A 164 -8.94 -3.13 -0.81
C GLY A 164 -8.48 -4.24 -1.77
N SER A 165 -7.28 -4.79 -1.57
CA SER A 165 -6.75 -5.90 -2.36
C SER A 165 -7.14 -7.29 -1.83
N THR A 166 -7.77 -7.39 -0.68
CA THR A 166 -8.11 -8.68 -0.02
C THR A 166 -8.94 -9.61 -0.90
N GLY A 167 -9.73 -9.07 -1.82
CA GLY A 167 -10.48 -9.89 -2.80
C GLY A 167 -9.60 -10.78 -3.68
N TYR A 168 -8.33 -10.42 -3.87
CA TYR A 168 -7.34 -11.22 -4.62
C TYR A 168 -6.68 -12.31 -3.77
N GLU A 169 -6.80 -12.27 -2.47
CA GLU A 169 -6.23 -13.29 -1.57
C GLU A 169 -7.11 -14.55 -1.48
N PHE A 170 -8.35 -14.46 -1.97
CA PHE A 170 -9.23 -15.61 -2.07
C PHE A 170 -8.76 -16.58 -3.13
N GLN A 171 -8.80 -17.85 -2.80
CA GLN A 171 -8.48 -18.97 -3.69
C GLN A 171 -9.73 -19.78 -4.06
N ASP A 172 -9.76 -20.31 -5.29
CA ASP A 172 -10.84 -21.20 -5.73
C ASP A 172 -10.61 -22.62 -5.19
N SER A 173 -11.36 -23.00 -4.15
CA SER A 173 -11.27 -24.30 -3.48
C SER A 173 -11.59 -25.50 -4.38
N ARG A 174 -12.28 -25.26 -5.51
CA ARG A 174 -12.60 -26.31 -6.50
C ARG A 174 -11.45 -26.62 -7.45
N LYS A 175 -10.37 -25.85 -7.40
CA LYS A 175 -9.17 -26.09 -8.21
C LYS A 175 -8.12 -26.83 -7.41
N SER A 176 -7.37 -27.68 -8.10
CA SER A 176 -6.24 -28.38 -7.49
C SER A 176 -5.26 -27.36 -6.86
N PRO A 177 -4.63 -27.70 -5.71
CA PRO A 177 -3.64 -26.83 -5.05
C PRO A 177 -2.53 -26.32 -5.96
N ASN A 178 -2.10 -27.14 -6.91
CA ASN A 178 -1.02 -26.81 -7.85
C ASN A 178 -1.53 -26.12 -9.13
N SER A 179 -2.82 -25.81 -9.24
CA SER A 179 -3.36 -25.17 -10.41
C SER A 179 -3.12 -23.66 -10.39
N PRO A 180 -2.52 -23.05 -11.40
CA PRO A 180 -2.37 -21.60 -11.48
C PRO A 180 -3.71 -20.86 -11.55
N LYS A 181 -4.79 -21.57 -11.87
CA LYS A 181 -6.16 -21.02 -11.90
C LYS A 181 -6.82 -20.99 -10.52
N ARG A 182 -6.16 -21.50 -9.48
CA ARG A 182 -6.63 -21.46 -8.11
C ARG A 182 -6.46 -20.09 -7.47
N TYR A 183 -5.47 -19.35 -7.93
CA TYR A 183 -5.05 -18.06 -7.37
C TYR A 183 -5.24 -16.95 -8.38
N ARG A 184 -5.45 -15.74 -7.90
CA ARG A 184 -5.42 -14.50 -8.68
C ARG A 184 -4.60 -13.47 -7.91
N TRP A 185 -3.92 -12.61 -8.64
CA TRP A 185 -3.20 -11.48 -8.08
C TRP A 185 -3.55 -10.21 -8.83
N GLN A 186 -3.42 -9.10 -8.17
CA GLN A 186 -3.66 -7.78 -8.75
C GLN A 186 -2.73 -7.54 -9.94
N GLY A 187 -3.29 -7.02 -11.04
CA GLY A 187 -2.55 -6.83 -12.28
C GLY A 187 -2.41 -8.08 -13.17
N GLN A 188 -2.99 -9.22 -12.77
CA GLN A 188 -3.02 -10.41 -13.63
C GLN A 188 -3.94 -10.19 -14.81
N THR A 189 -3.46 -10.48 -16.03
CA THR A 189 -4.24 -10.33 -17.28
C THR A 189 -4.64 -11.67 -17.87
N ASP A 190 -5.72 -11.66 -18.63
CA ASP A 190 -6.15 -12.79 -19.48
C ASP A 190 -5.33 -12.85 -20.79
N ALA A 191 -5.63 -13.84 -21.64
CA ALA A 191 -4.98 -14.01 -22.95
C ALA A 191 -5.17 -12.81 -23.91
N ASN A 192 -6.15 -11.95 -23.63
CA ASN A 192 -6.46 -10.76 -24.43
C ASN A 192 -5.82 -9.49 -23.83
N GLY A 193 -5.04 -9.59 -22.76
CA GLY A 193 -4.42 -8.46 -22.08
C GLY A 193 -5.37 -7.70 -21.14
N LYS A 194 -6.58 -8.20 -20.88
CA LYS A 194 -7.54 -7.59 -19.96
C LYS A 194 -7.24 -8.05 -18.53
N GLU A 195 -7.19 -7.12 -17.60
CA GLU A 195 -7.00 -7.43 -16.19
C GLU A 195 -8.15 -8.30 -15.65
N LEU A 196 -7.78 -9.35 -14.92
CA LEU A 196 -8.72 -10.26 -14.29
C LEU A 196 -9.19 -9.65 -12.97
N PRO A 197 -10.52 -9.54 -12.74
CA PRO A 197 -11.04 -9.07 -11.46
C PRO A 197 -10.72 -10.09 -10.35
N PRO A 198 -10.75 -9.68 -9.06
CA PRO A 198 -10.61 -10.61 -7.95
C PRO A 198 -11.68 -11.71 -7.99
N PHE A 199 -11.47 -12.80 -7.28
CA PHE A 199 -12.50 -13.84 -7.17
C PHE A 199 -13.70 -13.40 -6.35
N VAL A 200 -13.47 -12.51 -5.39
CA VAL A 200 -14.47 -11.98 -4.48
C VAL A 200 -14.48 -10.46 -4.58
N ASP A 201 -15.63 -9.92 -4.91
CA ASP A 201 -15.88 -8.48 -4.83
C ASP A 201 -16.36 -8.17 -3.41
N ILE A 202 -15.49 -7.61 -2.60
CA ILE A 202 -15.73 -7.38 -1.16
C ILE A 202 -16.98 -6.49 -0.94
N ASP A 203 -17.27 -5.60 -1.88
CA ASP A 203 -18.41 -4.69 -1.79
C ASP A 203 -19.74 -5.35 -2.12
N LYS A 204 -19.73 -6.44 -2.90
CA LYS A 204 -20.96 -7.07 -3.43
C LYS A 204 -21.19 -8.49 -2.93
N ASP A 205 -20.11 -9.22 -2.66
CA ASP A 205 -20.21 -10.62 -2.29
C ASP A 205 -20.45 -10.78 -0.79
N LYS A 206 -21.27 -11.76 -0.43
CA LYS A 206 -21.43 -12.15 0.97
C LYS A 206 -20.20 -12.90 1.44
N ILE A 207 -19.59 -12.38 2.48
CA ILE A 207 -18.41 -12.95 3.13
C ILE A 207 -18.84 -13.56 4.46
N CYS A 208 -18.44 -14.79 4.72
CA CYS A 208 -18.67 -15.49 5.98
C CYS A 208 -17.33 -15.78 6.65
N LEU A 209 -17.19 -15.37 7.90
CA LEU A 209 -16.04 -15.70 8.74
C LEU A 209 -16.34 -16.99 9.50
N LEU A 210 -15.58 -18.04 9.24
CA LEU A 210 -15.57 -19.27 10.02
C LEU A 210 -14.39 -19.20 10.99
N TYR A 211 -14.70 -19.09 12.27
CA TYR A 211 -13.71 -19.14 13.34
C TYR A 211 -13.60 -20.56 13.83
N THR A 212 -12.44 -21.17 13.73
CA THR A 212 -12.13 -22.45 14.38
C THR A 212 -11.21 -22.15 15.56
N SER A 213 -11.76 -22.08 16.78
CA SER A 213 -10.93 -22.13 17.98
C SER A 213 -10.90 -23.59 18.46
N ASP A 214 -9.77 -24.24 18.36
CA ASP A 214 -9.46 -25.48 19.09
C ASP A 214 -9.09 -25.21 20.57
N ALA A 215 -9.47 -24.06 21.09
CA ALA A 215 -9.22 -23.67 22.48
C ALA A 215 -10.47 -23.91 23.36
N ALA A 216 -11.03 -25.09 23.30
CA ALA A 216 -12.07 -25.51 24.23
C ALA A 216 -11.83 -26.95 24.61
N ASP A 217 -10.75 -27.23 25.32
CA ASP A 217 -10.61 -28.35 26.25
C ASP A 217 -9.20 -28.29 26.89
N ASP A 218 -9.09 -27.51 27.97
CA ASP A 218 -8.26 -27.82 29.14
C ASP A 218 -8.72 -26.94 30.34
#